data_09abdcbbf81bd5b580dc132569aaa64b
#
_entry.id   09abdcbbf81bd5b580dc132569aaa64b
#
_cell.length_a   1.000
_cell.length_b   1.000
_cell.length_c   1.000
_cell.angle_alpha   90.00
_cell.angle_beta   90.00
_cell.angle_gamma   90.00
#
_symmetry.space_group_name_H-M   'P 1'
#
loop_
_entity.id
_entity.type
_entity.pdbx_description
1 polymer ?
#
loop_
_entity_poly.entity_id
_entity_poly.type
_entity_poly.pdbx_seq_one_letter_code
_entity_poly.pdbx_strand_id
1 'polypeptide(L)'
;MGQGSFYRLCTDIRPYKKIDEDEALFDIPESWSWCTLGEIYTHTTGKALKKTNNKGTLRKYITTSNLYWNSFDFTEVREMYFTDDELEKCTIKKGDLILCNGGDVGRAAIWNYDYDICYQNHVSRLRPKNKNINNSFFLYVIMIYKQQGILNGKGVGIISLSASDLLSAVVPLPPYSEQNRIVEKIECLYGNLTIINNQL
;
A
#
# COMPACT_ATOMS: atom_id res chain seq x y z
N MET A 1 -5.74 -0.33 -36.87
CA MET A 1 -6.90 -0.09 -36.01
C MET A 1 -7.25 -1.41 -35.33
N GLY A 2 -6.63 -1.71 -34.21
CA GLY A 2 -6.87 -2.90 -33.42
C GLY A 2 -7.47 -2.47 -32.10
N GLN A 3 -8.76 -2.70 -31.92
CA GLN A 3 -9.38 -2.57 -30.62
C GLN A 3 -8.81 -3.65 -29.69
N GLY A 4 -7.84 -3.29 -28.85
CA GLY A 4 -7.38 -4.11 -27.77
C GLY A 4 -8.50 -4.27 -26.76
N SER A 5 -9.10 -5.46 -26.72
CA SER A 5 -10.14 -5.81 -25.78
C SER A 5 -9.51 -6.02 -24.41
N PHE A 6 -9.72 -5.11 -23.48
CA PHE A 6 -9.31 -5.23 -22.07
C PHE A 6 -10.16 -6.31 -21.39
N TYR A 7 -9.80 -7.59 -21.52
CA TYR A 7 -10.44 -8.69 -20.82
C TYR A 7 -9.53 -9.28 -19.76
N ARG A 8 -10.09 -9.49 -18.65
CA ARG A 8 -9.60 -9.90 -17.37
C ARG A 8 -9.62 -11.41 -17.17
N LEU A 9 -8.59 -11.93 -16.51
CA LEU A 9 -8.59 -13.23 -15.85
C LEU A 9 -8.59 -13.06 -14.33
N CYS A 10 -9.77 -12.90 -13.75
CA CYS A 10 -10.05 -13.17 -12.35
C CYS A 10 -11.37 -13.92 -12.23
N THR A 11 -11.32 -15.10 -11.61
CA THR A 11 -12.45 -16.02 -11.44
C THR A 11 -13.35 -15.61 -10.28
N ASP A 12 -13.86 -14.39 -10.26
CA ASP A 12 -14.90 -14.01 -9.31
C ASP A 12 -15.98 -13.16 -10.02
N ILE A 13 -17.20 -13.64 -9.94
CA ILE A 13 -18.35 -13.22 -10.76
C ILE A 13 -18.96 -11.92 -10.22
N ARG A 14 -18.23 -10.80 -10.32
CA ARG A 14 -18.82 -9.46 -10.17
C ARG A 14 -18.53 -8.63 -11.41
N PRO A 15 -19.51 -7.83 -11.92
CA PRO A 15 -19.25 -6.97 -13.06
C PRO A 15 -18.20 -5.93 -12.67
N TYR A 16 -17.04 -6.01 -13.27
CA TYR A 16 -15.95 -5.07 -13.06
C TYR A 16 -16.25 -3.74 -13.72
N LYS A 17 -15.98 -2.64 -13.04
CA LYS A 17 -15.98 -1.33 -13.68
C LYS A 17 -14.91 -1.37 -14.78
N LYS A 18 -15.32 -1.14 -16.03
CA LYS A 18 -14.37 -0.91 -17.12
C LYS A 18 -13.62 0.38 -16.79
N ILE A 19 -12.30 0.32 -16.79
CA ILE A 19 -11.48 1.52 -16.71
C ILE A 19 -11.51 2.14 -18.10
N ASP A 20 -12.00 3.36 -18.20
CA ASP A 20 -12.05 4.08 -19.47
C ASP A 20 -10.62 4.45 -19.92
N GLU A 21 -10.39 4.54 -21.24
CA GLU A 21 -9.08 4.86 -21.79
C GLU A 21 -8.54 6.19 -21.27
N ASP A 22 -9.42 7.12 -20.94
CA ASP A 22 -9.09 8.43 -20.37
C ASP A 22 -8.61 8.35 -18.89
N GLU A 23 -8.88 7.24 -18.19
CA GLU A 23 -8.38 6.97 -16.82
C GLU A 23 -6.99 6.31 -16.84
N ALA A 24 -6.52 5.81 -17.97
CA ALA A 24 -5.20 5.20 -18.13
C ALA A 24 -4.11 6.27 -18.09
N LEU A 25 -3.13 6.12 -17.19
CA LEU A 25 -2.08 7.13 -16.98
C LEU A 25 -0.97 7.06 -18.03
N PHE A 26 -0.80 5.91 -18.68
CA PHE A 26 0.21 5.63 -19.70
C PHE A 26 -0.13 4.32 -20.43
N ASP A 27 0.54 4.08 -21.56
CA ASP A 27 0.40 2.83 -22.29
C ASP A 27 1.02 1.65 -21.53
N ILE A 28 0.29 0.54 -21.50
CA ILE A 28 0.77 -0.72 -20.90
C ILE A 28 0.85 -1.83 -21.95
N PRO A 29 1.74 -2.84 -21.78
CA PRO A 29 1.78 -4.01 -22.67
C PRO A 29 0.43 -4.73 -22.75
N GLU A 30 0.11 -5.36 -23.87
CA GLU A 30 -1.15 -6.09 -24.07
C GLU A 30 -1.41 -7.20 -23.03
N SER A 31 -0.33 -7.76 -22.44
CA SER A 31 -0.42 -8.76 -21.38
C SER A 31 -0.75 -8.20 -20.01
N TRP A 32 -0.75 -6.88 -19.84
CA TRP A 32 -1.09 -6.19 -18.60
C TRP A 32 -2.55 -5.75 -18.59
N SER A 33 -3.06 -5.45 -17.42
CA SER A 33 -4.41 -4.88 -17.25
C SER A 33 -4.34 -3.69 -16.31
N TRP A 34 -5.27 -2.76 -16.47
CA TRP A 34 -5.53 -1.75 -15.46
C TRP A 34 -6.53 -2.29 -14.43
N CYS A 35 -6.32 -1.98 -13.16
CA CYS A 35 -7.28 -2.24 -12.09
C CYS A 35 -7.22 -1.13 -11.04
N THR A 36 -8.14 -1.12 -10.10
CA THR A 36 -8.05 -0.24 -8.93
C THR A 36 -7.37 -0.96 -7.77
N LEU A 37 -6.73 -0.20 -6.86
CA LEU A 37 -6.17 -0.77 -5.63
C LEU A 37 -7.24 -1.52 -4.83
N GLY A 38 -8.49 -1.02 -4.80
CA GLY A 38 -9.60 -1.66 -4.10
C GLY A 38 -10.01 -3.01 -4.67
N GLU A 39 -9.69 -3.31 -5.92
CA GLU A 39 -9.96 -4.61 -6.52
C GLU A 39 -8.98 -5.68 -6.06
N ILE A 40 -7.72 -5.32 -5.81
CA ILE A 40 -6.65 -6.24 -5.47
C ILE A 40 -6.29 -6.27 -3.98
N TYR A 41 -6.71 -5.25 -3.21
CA TYR A 41 -6.44 -5.16 -1.77
C TYR A 41 -7.71 -5.05 -0.93
N THR A 42 -7.67 -5.62 0.26
CA THR A 42 -8.53 -5.20 1.37
C THR A 42 -7.84 -4.06 2.13
N HIS A 43 -8.59 -3.05 2.51
CA HIS A 43 -8.10 -1.87 3.20
C HIS A 43 -8.71 -1.73 4.59
N THR A 44 -7.88 -1.33 5.55
CA THR A 44 -8.34 -0.84 6.85
C THR A 44 -7.46 0.31 7.31
N THR A 45 -8.05 1.24 8.07
CA THR A 45 -7.32 2.26 8.83
C THR A 45 -7.16 1.81 10.27
N GLY A 46 -6.10 2.27 10.93
CA GLY A 46 -5.85 1.95 12.32
C GLY A 46 -6.80 2.67 13.28
N LYS A 47 -6.58 2.45 14.58
CA LYS A 47 -7.39 3.02 15.66
C LYS A 47 -7.10 4.51 15.85
N ALA A 48 -8.16 5.32 15.98
CA ALA A 48 -8.04 6.70 16.41
C ALA A 48 -7.66 6.80 17.90
N LEU A 49 -6.73 7.70 18.21
CA LEU A 49 -6.31 7.93 19.58
C LEU A 49 -7.46 8.56 20.39
N LYS A 50 -7.92 7.86 21.42
CA LYS A 50 -8.89 8.36 22.41
C LYS A 50 -8.24 8.32 23.79
N LYS A 51 -7.91 9.48 24.36
CA LYS A 51 -7.21 9.61 25.66
C LYS A 51 -7.93 8.95 26.85
N THR A 52 -9.24 8.73 26.75
CA THR A 52 -10.07 8.23 27.85
C THR A 52 -10.47 6.75 27.72
N ASN A 53 -10.02 6.06 26.65
CA ASN A 53 -10.43 4.68 26.42
C ASN A 53 -9.36 3.69 26.90
N ASN A 54 -9.54 3.17 28.12
CA ASN A 54 -8.69 2.16 28.74
C ASN A 54 -9.33 0.76 28.70
N LYS A 55 -10.25 0.49 27.75
CA LYS A 55 -10.88 -0.81 27.58
C LYS A 55 -10.10 -1.69 26.60
N GLY A 56 -9.97 -2.97 26.92
CA GLY A 56 -9.27 -3.96 26.08
C GLY A 56 -7.86 -4.27 26.58
N THR A 57 -7.01 -4.69 25.67
CA THR A 57 -5.61 -5.09 25.94
C THR A 57 -4.66 -3.97 25.53
N LEU A 58 -3.70 -3.66 26.38
CA LEU A 58 -2.63 -2.70 26.07
C LEU A 58 -1.72 -3.30 25.00
N ARG A 59 -1.52 -2.59 23.89
CA ARG A 59 -0.69 -3.03 22.76
C ARG A 59 0.18 -1.89 22.24
N LYS A 60 1.37 -2.26 21.80
CA LYS A 60 2.25 -1.39 21.01
C LYS A 60 1.60 -1.09 19.66
N TYR A 61 1.73 0.14 19.19
CA TYR A 61 1.22 0.54 17.89
C TYR A 61 2.16 1.51 17.18
N ILE A 62 2.17 1.43 15.85
CA ILE A 62 2.90 2.35 15.00
C ILE A 62 2.01 3.52 14.55
N THR A 63 2.68 4.61 14.27
CA THR A 63 2.13 5.85 13.72
C THR A 63 2.85 6.20 12.41
N THR A 64 2.49 7.31 11.80
CA THR A 64 3.20 7.80 10.61
C THR A 64 4.67 8.14 10.87
N SER A 65 5.05 8.47 12.11
CA SER A 65 6.45 8.74 12.49
C SER A 65 7.32 7.49 12.49
N ASN A 66 6.72 6.30 12.63
CA ASN A 66 7.44 5.03 12.58
C ASN A 66 7.61 4.47 11.16
N LEU A 67 6.85 4.97 10.17
CA LEU A 67 6.83 4.45 8.81
C LEU A 67 7.74 5.30 7.91
N TYR A 68 8.69 4.67 7.25
CA TYR A 68 9.57 5.24 6.24
C TYR A 68 9.42 4.49 4.91
N TRP A 69 10.09 4.93 3.85
CA TRP A 69 10.10 4.20 2.60
C TRP A 69 10.79 2.84 2.77
N ASN A 70 9.99 1.78 2.54
CA ASN A 70 10.39 0.37 2.66
C ASN A 70 11.07 0.01 4.00
N SER A 71 10.80 0.77 5.07
CA SER A 71 11.41 0.54 6.39
C SER A 71 10.55 1.11 7.52
N PHE A 72 10.89 0.71 8.75
CA PHE A 72 10.25 1.21 9.96
C PHE A 72 11.30 1.62 10.97
N ASP A 73 11.01 2.69 11.72
CA ASP A 73 11.76 3.12 12.89
C ASP A 73 10.98 2.80 14.16
N PHE A 74 11.57 1.99 15.03
CA PHE A 74 10.99 1.57 16.30
C PHE A 74 11.64 2.23 17.52
N THR A 75 12.41 3.28 17.32
CA THR A 75 13.06 4.03 18.42
C THR A 75 12.02 4.52 19.43
N GLU A 76 10.88 4.99 18.94
CA GLU A 76 9.76 5.40 19.78
C GLU A 76 8.46 4.69 19.31
N VAL A 77 8.06 3.66 20.05
CA VAL A 77 6.79 2.95 19.83
C VAL A 77 5.86 3.22 21.01
N ARG A 78 4.66 3.69 20.70
CA ARG A 78 3.65 4.05 21.69
C ARG A 78 2.75 2.87 22.02
N GLU A 79 1.99 2.99 23.11
CA GLU A 79 1.02 1.98 23.55
C GLU A 79 -0.35 2.61 23.72
N MET A 80 -1.40 1.85 23.38
CA MET A 80 -2.80 2.16 23.69
C MET A 80 -3.62 0.87 23.84
N TYR A 81 -4.79 1.00 24.43
CA TYR A 81 -5.71 -0.13 24.62
C TYR A 81 -6.47 -0.43 23.33
N PHE A 82 -6.63 -1.72 23.04
CA PHE A 82 -7.43 -2.23 21.92
C PHE A 82 -8.41 -3.27 22.43
N THR A 83 -9.69 -3.19 22.06
CA THR A 83 -10.66 -4.26 22.23
C THR A 83 -10.38 -5.39 21.22
N ASP A 84 -10.98 -6.57 21.43
CA ASP A 84 -10.77 -7.72 20.53
C ASP A 84 -11.21 -7.40 19.10
N ASP A 85 -12.35 -6.72 18.90
CA ASP A 85 -12.82 -6.25 17.58
C ASP A 85 -11.85 -5.26 16.93
N GLU A 86 -11.22 -4.40 17.72
CA GLU A 86 -10.21 -3.46 17.24
C GLU A 86 -8.90 -4.16 16.91
N LEU A 87 -8.50 -5.20 17.65
CA LEU A 87 -7.33 -6.02 17.34
C LEU A 87 -7.50 -6.73 15.99
N GLU A 88 -8.67 -7.31 15.72
CA GLU A 88 -8.95 -7.95 14.44
C GLU A 88 -8.76 -6.98 13.25
N LYS A 89 -9.25 -5.74 13.41
CA LYS A 89 -9.20 -4.70 12.36
C LYS A 89 -7.86 -3.99 12.26
N CYS A 90 -7.26 -3.67 13.42
CA CYS A 90 -6.11 -2.77 13.52
C CYS A 90 -4.78 -3.51 13.76
N THR A 91 -4.66 -4.76 13.34
CA THR A 91 -3.42 -5.54 13.42
C THR A 91 -2.76 -5.69 12.05
N ILE A 92 -1.49 -5.33 11.97
CA ILE A 92 -0.61 -5.55 10.83
C ILE A 92 0.02 -6.92 10.98
N LYS A 93 0.07 -7.68 9.89
CA LYS A 93 0.70 -9.00 9.79
C LYS A 93 1.78 -9.01 8.71
N LYS A 94 2.69 -9.97 8.80
CA LYS A 94 3.73 -10.17 7.79
C LYS A 94 3.14 -10.20 6.39
N GLY A 95 3.73 -9.43 5.49
CA GLY A 95 3.30 -9.26 4.11
C GLY A 95 2.26 -8.16 3.88
N ASP A 96 1.75 -7.49 4.89
CA ASP A 96 0.87 -6.33 4.67
C ASP A 96 1.66 -5.14 4.09
N LEU A 97 1.08 -4.43 3.14
CA LEU A 97 1.59 -3.17 2.62
C LEU A 97 0.97 -2.03 3.44
N ILE A 98 1.82 -1.25 4.08
CA ILE A 98 1.46 -0.19 5.02
C ILE A 98 1.74 1.17 4.39
N LEU A 99 0.83 2.12 4.55
CA LEU A 99 0.88 3.41 3.89
C LEU A 99 0.43 4.53 4.83
N CYS A 100 1.12 5.67 4.80
CA CYS A 100 0.67 6.90 5.46
C CYS A 100 -0.51 7.49 4.68
N ASN A 101 -1.66 7.62 5.33
CA ASN A 101 -2.82 8.33 4.79
C ASN A 101 -2.97 9.75 5.35
N GLY A 102 -2.06 10.17 6.23
CA GLY A 102 -1.96 11.52 6.79
C GLY A 102 -0.50 11.93 6.96
N GLY A 103 -0.24 13.21 7.01
CA GLY A 103 1.10 13.78 7.06
C GLY A 103 1.82 13.63 5.72
N ASP A 104 2.89 12.82 5.68
CA ASP A 104 3.59 12.46 4.44
C ASP A 104 2.83 11.36 3.66
N VAL A 105 1.70 11.76 3.09
CA VAL A 105 0.76 10.89 2.36
C VAL A 105 1.48 10.08 1.28
N GLY A 106 1.17 8.80 1.20
CA GLY A 106 1.72 7.87 0.21
C GLY A 106 3.05 7.23 0.60
N ARG A 107 3.74 7.67 1.67
CA ARG A 107 4.91 6.97 2.18
C ARG A 107 4.52 5.59 2.68
N ALA A 108 5.22 4.54 2.20
CA ALA A 108 4.80 3.16 2.37
C ALA A 108 5.96 2.21 2.63
N ALA A 109 5.65 1.07 3.28
CA ALA A 109 6.56 -0.05 3.50
C ALA A 109 5.79 -1.36 3.61
N ILE A 110 6.49 -2.48 3.41
CA ILE A 110 5.95 -3.82 3.62
C ILE A 110 6.35 -4.30 5.02
N TRP A 111 5.38 -4.86 5.76
CA TRP A 111 5.65 -5.45 7.06
C TRP A 111 6.30 -6.82 6.93
N ASN A 112 7.62 -6.88 7.05
CA ASN A 112 8.40 -8.11 6.87
C ASN A 112 8.85 -8.77 8.20
N TYR A 113 8.22 -8.39 9.31
CA TYR A 113 8.53 -8.91 10.65
C TYR A 113 7.65 -10.13 10.98
N ASP A 114 8.18 -11.05 11.78
CA ASP A 114 7.49 -12.29 12.21
C ASP A 114 6.60 -12.07 13.45
N TYR A 115 6.27 -10.84 13.77
CA TYR A 115 5.35 -10.47 14.85
C TYR A 115 4.33 -9.46 14.35
N ASP A 116 3.17 -9.49 14.98
CA ASP A 116 2.06 -8.60 14.70
C ASP A 116 2.20 -7.30 15.49
N ILE A 117 1.74 -6.18 14.95
CA ILE A 117 1.69 -4.87 15.62
C ILE A 117 0.40 -4.13 15.29
N CYS A 118 -0.08 -3.32 16.23
CA CYS A 118 -1.22 -2.44 15.98
C CYS A 118 -0.78 -1.12 15.30
N TYR A 119 -1.75 -0.33 14.82
CA TYR A 119 -1.46 0.93 14.15
C TYR A 119 -2.55 1.98 14.32
N GLN A 120 -2.18 3.25 14.17
CA GLN A 120 -3.01 4.43 14.34
C GLN A 120 -3.78 4.77 13.04
N ASN A 121 -4.86 5.55 13.18
CA ASN A 121 -5.77 5.92 12.09
C ASN A 121 -5.16 6.74 10.93
N HIS A 122 -3.98 7.35 11.10
CA HIS A 122 -3.25 8.01 10.00
C HIS A 122 -2.34 7.04 9.21
N VAL A 123 -2.45 5.76 9.51
CA VAL A 123 -1.81 4.66 8.79
C VAL A 123 -2.90 3.76 8.21
N SER A 124 -2.74 3.41 6.96
CA SER A 124 -3.58 2.47 6.22
C SER A 124 -2.85 1.15 6.02
N ARG A 125 -3.57 0.05 6.12
CA ARG A 125 -3.11 -1.29 5.78
C ARG A 125 -3.79 -1.75 4.51
N LEU A 126 -3.00 -2.18 3.54
CA LEU A 126 -3.42 -2.86 2.33
C LEU A 126 -2.98 -4.33 2.42
N ARG A 127 -3.93 -5.25 2.46
CA ARG A 127 -3.68 -6.70 2.47
C ARG A 127 -4.12 -7.30 1.15
N PRO A 128 -3.24 -8.03 0.42
CA PRO A 128 -3.60 -8.64 -0.85
C PRO A 128 -4.82 -9.57 -0.71
N LYS A 129 -5.75 -9.48 -1.65
CA LYS A 129 -6.93 -10.37 -1.71
C LYS A 129 -6.58 -11.77 -2.21
N ASN A 130 -5.46 -11.90 -2.90
CA ASN A 130 -4.98 -13.18 -3.40
C ASN A 130 -3.44 -13.23 -3.48
N LYS A 131 -2.90 -14.43 -3.67
CA LYS A 131 -1.45 -14.70 -3.71
C LYS A 131 -0.73 -14.22 -4.98
N ASN A 132 -1.46 -13.77 -5.99
CA ASN A 132 -0.89 -13.30 -7.27
C ASN A 132 -0.61 -11.78 -7.24
N ILE A 133 -0.56 -11.18 -6.07
CA ILE A 133 -0.22 -9.78 -5.85
C ILE A 133 1.13 -9.71 -5.16
N ASN A 134 2.12 -9.15 -5.83
CA ASN A 134 3.45 -8.90 -5.26
C ASN A 134 3.47 -7.50 -4.62
N ASN A 135 3.50 -7.44 -3.30
CA ASN A 135 3.48 -6.16 -2.58
C ASN A 135 4.71 -5.29 -2.86
N SER A 136 5.87 -5.86 -3.17
CA SER A 136 7.05 -5.07 -3.57
C SER A 136 6.82 -4.34 -4.90
N PHE A 137 6.15 -4.98 -5.86
CA PHE A 137 5.77 -4.31 -7.11
C PHE A 137 4.86 -3.11 -6.84
N PHE A 138 3.82 -3.28 -6.03
CA PHE A 138 2.88 -2.20 -5.72
C PHE A 138 3.48 -1.13 -4.79
N LEU A 139 4.46 -1.46 -3.95
CA LEU A 139 5.24 -0.48 -3.22
C LEU A 139 5.96 0.48 -4.18
N TYR A 140 6.60 -0.04 -5.24
CA TYR A 140 7.24 0.78 -6.27
C TYR A 140 6.23 1.60 -7.09
N VAL A 141 5.07 1.04 -7.43
CA VAL A 141 3.99 1.80 -8.07
C VAL A 141 3.56 2.97 -7.21
N ILE A 142 3.33 2.75 -5.91
CA ILE A 142 2.96 3.80 -4.96
C ILE A 142 4.05 4.87 -4.84
N MET A 143 5.34 4.47 -4.84
CA MET A 143 6.45 5.43 -4.85
C MET A 143 6.41 6.36 -6.06
N ILE A 144 6.25 5.78 -7.25
CA ILE A 144 6.16 6.54 -8.50
C ILE A 144 4.95 7.46 -8.48
N TYR A 145 3.79 6.96 -8.07
CA TYR A 145 2.55 7.73 -8.01
C TYR A 145 2.64 8.91 -7.05
N LYS A 146 3.31 8.73 -5.91
CA LYS A 146 3.60 9.83 -5.00
C LYS A 146 4.53 10.86 -5.65
N GLN A 147 5.63 10.42 -6.27
CA GLN A 147 6.60 11.32 -6.93
C GLN A 147 5.95 12.12 -8.06
N GLN A 148 5.03 11.51 -8.80
CA GLN A 148 4.29 12.16 -9.89
C GLN A 148 3.07 12.96 -9.42
N GLY A 149 2.78 12.97 -8.13
CA GLY A 149 1.62 13.67 -7.59
C GLY A 149 0.27 13.02 -7.91
N ILE A 150 0.22 11.75 -8.30
CA ILE A 150 -1.00 11.00 -8.57
C ILE A 150 -1.69 10.61 -7.26
N LEU A 151 -0.92 10.15 -6.27
CA LEU A 151 -1.39 9.90 -4.92
C LEU A 151 -1.16 11.15 -4.05
N ASN A 152 -2.07 12.10 -4.15
CA ASN A 152 -2.07 13.31 -3.34
C ASN A 152 -3.19 13.29 -2.31
N GLY A 153 -2.85 13.67 -1.07
CA GLY A 153 -3.87 13.98 -0.08
C GLY A 153 -4.53 15.33 -0.37
N LYS A 154 -5.73 15.49 0.15
CA LYS A 154 -6.50 16.76 0.12
C LYS A 154 -6.62 17.31 1.54
N GLY A 155 -6.70 18.63 1.68
CA GLY A 155 -6.95 19.29 2.96
C GLY A 155 -6.23 20.62 3.11
N VAL A 156 -6.78 21.48 3.97
CA VAL A 156 -6.15 22.74 4.38
C VAL A 156 -5.52 22.52 5.75
N GLY A 157 -4.20 22.62 5.85
CA GLY A 157 -3.42 22.41 7.08
C GLY A 157 -2.98 20.95 7.28
N ILE A 158 -3.87 19.97 7.39
CA ILE A 158 -3.53 18.55 7.46
C ILE A 158 -3.91 17.91 6.13
N ILE A 159 -2.89 17.50 5.37
CA ILE A 159 -3.09 16.74 4.13
C ILE A 159 -3.43 15.30 4.49
N SER A 160 -4.53 14.77 3.95
CA SER A 160 -4.93 13.37 4.15
C SER A 160 -5.43 12.74 2.85
N LEU A 161 -5.16 11.45 2.68
CA LEU A 161 -5.67 10.62 1.61
C LEU A 161 -6.85 9.81 2.14
N SER A 162 -8.02 10.00 1.55
CA SER A 162 -9.20 9.23 1.95
C SER A 162 -9.09 7.75 1.53
N ALA A 163 -9.79 6.87 2.24
CA ALA A 163 -9.87 5.47 1.85
C ALA A 163 -10.47 5.30 0.45
N SER A 164 -11.44 6.13 0.09
CA SER A 164 -12.06 6.14 -1.25
C SER A 164 -11.06 6.51 -2.33
N ASP A 165 -10.32 7.61 -2.16
CA ASP A 165 -9.32 8.06 -3.14
C ASP A 165 -8.19 7.03 -3.30
N LEU A 166 -7.73 6.43 -2.18
CA LEU A 166 -6.73 5.37 -2.22
C LEU A 166 -7.23 4.13 -2.96
N LEU A 167 -8.42 3.65 -2.64
CA LEU A 167 -8.97 2.42 -3.22
C LEU A 167 -9.41 2.58 -4.68
N SER A 168 -9.77 3.78 -5.09
CA SER A 168 -10.11 4.11 -6.50
C SER A 168 -8.89 4.38 -7.37
N ALA A 169 -7.68 4.48 -6.79
CA ALA A 169 -6.47 4.70 -7.57
C ALA A 169 -6.27 3.57 -8.59
N VAL A 170 -6.17 3.96 -9.86
CA VAL A 170 -5.96 3.06 -10.99
C VAL A 170 -4.49 2.68 -11.05
N VAL A 171 -4.19 1.38 -11.08
CA VAL A 171 -2.83 0.85 -11.07
C VAL A 171 -2.63 -0.21 -12.16
N PRO A 172 -1.43 -0.33 -12.74
CA PRO A 172 -1.13 -1.37 -13.70
C PRO A 172 -1.02 -2.73 -12.98
N LEU A 173 -1.59 -3.76 -13.59
CA LEU A 173 -1.56 -5.13 -13.08
C LEU A 173 -0.89 -6.06 -14.11
N PRO A 174 0.43 -6.25 -14.04
CA PRO A 174 1.13 -7.27 -14.82
C PRO A 174 0.74 -8.69 -14.39
N PRO A 175 0.98 -9.71 -15.24
CA PRO A 175 1.02 -11.10 -14.79
C PRO A 175 1.98 -11.26 -13.59
N TYR A 176 1.68 -12.16 -12.67
CA TYR A 176 2.44 -12.32 -11.41
C TYR A 176 3.94 -12.58 -11.64
N SER A 177 4.29 -13.39 -12.63
CA SER A 177 5.67 -13.63 -13.01
C SER A 177 6.40 -12.36 -13.46
N GLU A 178 5.67 -11.46 -14.13
CA GLU A 178 6.21 -10.18 -14.59
C GLU A 178 6.39 -9.19 -13.43
N GLN A 179 5.44 -9.17 -12.46
CA GLN A 179 5.61 -8.40 -11.23
C GLN A 179 6.92 -8.79 -10.51
N ASN A 180 7.18 -10.12 -10.38
CA ASN A 180 8.39 -10.63 -9.73
C ASN A 180 9.65 -10.22 -10.52
N ARG A 181 9.65 -10.40 -11.84
CA ARG A 181 10.77 -10.05 -12.72
C ARG A 181 11.14 -8.56 -12.63
N ILE A 182 10.12 -7.70 -12.57
CA ILE A 182 10.32 -6.25 -12.43
C ILE A 182 10.94 -5.94 -11.06
N VAL A 183 10.42 -6.51 -9.98
CA VAL A 183 10.95 -6.31 -8.62
C VAL A 183 12.40 -6.77 -8.54
N GLU A 184 12.73 -7.97 -9.00
CA GLU A 184 14.10 -8.50 -9.02
C GLU A 184 15.06 -7.56 -9.77
N LYS A 185 14.61 -7.01 -10.91
CA LYS A 185 15.43 -6.07 -11.67
C LYS A 185 15.67 -4.76 -10.93
N ILE A 186 14.63 -4.22 -10.30
CA ILE A 186 14.73 -2.98 -9.50
C ILE A 186 15.70 -3.20 -8.32
N GLU A 187 15.52 -4.27 -7.57
CA GLU A 187 16.37 -4.60 -6.41
C GLU A 187 17.83 -4.83 -6.80
N CYS A 188 18.08 -5.50 -7.92
CA CYS A 188 19.42 -5.66 -8.48
C CYS A 188 20.07 -4.30 -8.81
N LEU A 189 19.32 -3.37 -9.42
CA LEU A 189 19.81 -2.03 -9.75
C LEU A 189 20.13 -1.22 -8.48
N TYR A 190 19.26 -1.25 -7.47
CA TYR A 190 19.53 -0.59 -6.19
C TYR A 190 20.75 -1.18 -5.48
N GLY A 191 20.92 -2.50 -5.50
CA GLY A 191 22.09 -3.17 -4.94
C GLY A 191 23.40 -2.69 -5.61
N ASN A 192 23.41 -2.60 -6.92
CA ASN A 192 24.58 -2.09 -7.67
C ASN A 192 24.89 -0.62 -7.35
N LEU A 193 23.86 0.23 -7.25
CA LEU A 193 24.03 1.64 -6.88
C LEU A 193 24.63 1.79 -5.47
N THR A 194 24.18 0.97 -4.52
CA THR A 194 24.73 0.97 -3.16
C THR A 194 26.20 0.58 -3.15
N ILE A 195 26.61 -0.41 -3.93
CA ILE A 195 28.01 -0.83 -4.04
C ILE A 195 28.87 0.31 -4.60
N ILE A 196 28.42 0.99 -5.63
CA ILE A 196 29.12 2.12 -6.25
C ILE A 196 29.27 3.27 -5.25
N ASN A 197 28.19 3.63 -4.53
CA ASN A 197 28.23 4.71 -3.55
C ASN A 197 29.17 4.42 -2.37
N ASN A 198 29.35 3.15 -2.00
CA ASN A 198 30.28 2.76 -0.92
C ASN A 198 31.76 2.71 -1.35
N GLN A 199 32.03 2.83 -2.67
CA GLN A 199 33.38 2.84 -3.24
C GLN A 199 33.90 4.27 -3.54
N LEU A 200 33.02 5.26 -3.46
CA LEU A 200 33.34 6.68 -3.59
C LEU A 200 33.59 7.34 -2.23
#